data_3a9e71e0a2e73675678d92b7783ba7ce
#
_entry.id   3a9e71e0a2e73675678d92b7783ba7ce
#
_cell.length_a   1.000
_cell.length_b   1.000
_cell.length_c   1.000
_cell.angle_alpha   90.00
_cell.angle_beta   90.00
_cell.angle_gamma   90.00
#
_symmetry.space_group_name_H-M   'P 1'
#
loop_
_entity.id
_entity.type
_entity.pdbx_description
1 polymer ?
#
loop_
_entity_poly.entity_id
_entity_poly.type
_entity_poly.pdbx_seq_one_letter_code
_entity_poly.pdbx_strand_id
1 'polypeptide(L)'
;MNLDKLDENRVEMALTKLAETNELHAALGGQVNYLAEGIKQAKAHSFLLSEGGVSEREQKAIASQKYADALDAHLQAYVQFKKIDNERQHEQRIIDIWRTLSSNRRQGSI
;
A
#
# COMPACT_ATOMS: atom_id res chain seq x y z
N MET A 1 -8.60 20.41 0.28
CA MET A 1 -9.86 20.08 0.99
C MET A 1 -10.57 21.36 1.36
N ASN A 2 -11.87 21.42 1.11
CA ASN A 2 -12.70 22.57 1.52
C ASN A 2 -13.34 22.25 2.87
N LEU A 3 -12.86 22.87 3.93
CA LEU A 3 -13.33 22.63 5.30
C LEU A 3 -14.78 23.08 5.54
N ASP A 4 -15.27 24.03 4.73
CA ASP A 4 -16.64 24.52 4.85
C ASP A 4 -17.69 23.45 4.50
N LYS A 5 -17.29 22.42 3.76
CA LYS A 5 -18.14 21.30 3.36
C LYS A 5 -17.99 20.08 4.26
N LEU A 6 -17.23 20.20 5.34
CA LEU A 6 -16.99 19.09 6.25
C LEU A 6 -18.12 19.03 7.28
N ASP A 7 -19.03 18.06 7.08
CA ASP A 7 -20.18 17.83 7.94
C ASP A 7 -20.30 16.34 8.32
N GLU A 8 -21.30 16.00 9.12
CA GLU A 8 -21.55 14.63 9.58
C GLU A 8 -21.76 13.66 8.42
N ASN A 9 -22.42 14.07 7.35
CA ASN A 9 -22.63 13.23 6.17
C ASN A 9 -21.31 12.87 5.51
N ARG A 10 -20.39 13.82 5.41
CA ARG A 10 -19.07 13.54 4.84
C ARG A 10 -18.27 12.59 5.72
N VAL A 11 -18.39 12.71 7.04
CA VAL A 11 -17.72 11.82 8.00
C VAL A 11 -18.30 10.40 7.90
N GLU A 12 -19.62 10.27 7.80
CA GLU A 12 -20.26 8.96 7.59
C GLU A 12 -19.78 8.29 6.30
N MET A 13 -19.65 9.06 5.23
CA MET A 13 -19.08 8.56 3.97
C MET A 13 -17.66 8.06 4.16
N ALA A 14 -16.85 8.77 4.93
CA ALA A 14 -15.47 8.38 5.22
C ALA A 14 -15.42 7.05 6.01
N LEU A 15 -16.25 6.92 7.04
CA LEU A 15 -16.35 5.70 7.83
C LEU A 15 -16.80 4.51 6.98
N THR A 16 -17.79 4.71 6.11
CA THR A 16 -18.28 3.69 5.19
C THR A 16 -17.18 3.25 4.23
N LYS A 17 -16.46 4.20 3.66
CA LYS A 17 -15.37 3.90 2.72
C LYS A 17 -14.25 3.12 3.40
N LEU A 18 -13.90 3.46 4.64
CA LEU A 18 -12.90 2.69 5.40
C LEU A 18 -13.38 1.27 5.65
N ALA A 19 -14.65 1.08 6.04
CA ALA A 19 -15.21 -0.23 6.26
C ALA A 19 -15.25 -1.07 4.98
N GLU A 20 -15.70 -0.48 3.87
CA GLU A 20 -15.84 -1.17 2.59
C GLU A 20 -14.50 -1.57 1.97
N THR A 21 -13.43 -0.83 2.23
CA THR A 21 -12.11 -1.09 1.63
C THR A 21 -11.16 -1.87 2.55
N ASN A 22 -11.59 -2.22 3.75
CA ASN A 22 -10.72 -2.85 4.74
C ASN A 22 -10.17 -4.21 4.26
N GLU A 23 -11.03 -5.08 3.75
CA GLU A 23 -10.62 -6.40 3.25
C GLU A 23 -9.70 -6.29 2.04
N LEU A 24 -10.03 -5.41 1.09
CA LEU A 24 -9.20 -5.18 -0.09
C LEU A 24 -7.82 -4.65 0.30
N HIS A 25 -7.77 -3.69 1.22
CA HIS A 25 -6.51 -3.14 1.72
C HIS A 25 -5.62 -4.22 2.33
N ALA A 26 -6.20 -5.07 3.18
CA ALA A 26 -5.47 -6.18 3.79
C ALA A 26 -4.97 -7.18 2.76
N ALA A 27 -5.82 -7.55 1.79
CA ALA A 27 -5.46 -8.50 0.74
C ALA A 27 -4.35 -7.97 -0.16
N LEU A 28 -4.41 -6.69 -0.55
CA LEU A 28 -3.37 -6.07 -1.37
C LEU A 28 -2.04 -5.96 -0.60
N GLY A 29 -2.09 -5.62 0.68
CA GLY A 29 -0.89 -5.59 1.54
C GLY A 29 -0.23 -6.95 1.65
N GLY A 30 -1.02 -8.00 1.82
CA GLY A 30 -0.54 -9.38 1.83
C GLY A 30 0.09 -9.78 0.51
N GLN A 31 -0.52 -9.38 -0.61
CA GLN A 31 0.01 -9.66 -1.95
C GLN A 31 1.36 -8.98 -2.17
N VAL A 32 1.51 -7.72 -1.74
CA VAL A 32 2.79 -7.00 -1.83
C VAL A 32 3.88 -7.77 -1.08
N ASN A 33 3.60 -8.21 0.14
CA ASN A 33 4.56 -8.96 0.94
C ASN A 33 4.92 -10.31 0.31
N TYR A 34 3.91 -11.02 -0.20
CA TYR A 34 4.13 -12.29 -0.91
C TYR A 34 5.03 -12.11 -2.12
N LEU A 35 4.78 -11.09 -2.95
CA LEU A 35 5.57 -10.82 -4.15
C LEU A 35 6.97 -10.31 -3.82
N ALA A 36 7.18 -9.64 -2.68
CA ALA A 36 8.51 -9.28 -2.21
C ALA A 36 9.36 -10.53 -1.94
N GLU A 37 8.77 -11.54 -1.33
CA GLU A 37 9.44 -12.84 -1.16
C GLU A 37 9.70 -13.52 -2.51
N GLY A 38 8.78 -13.36 -3.46
CA GLY A 38 8.92 -13.87 -4.82
C GLY A 38 10.15 -13.34 -5.55
N ILE A 39 10.55 -12.09 -5.29
CA ILE A 39 11.77 -11.49 -5.85
C ILE A 39 13.00 -12.28 -5.37
N LYS A 40 13.06 -12.57 -4.07
CA LYS A 40 14.16 -13.32 -3.47
C LYS A 40 14.24 -14.73 -4.05
N GLN A 41 13.08 -15.39 -4.20
CA GLN A 41 13.00 -16.73 -4.77
C GLN A 41 13.46 -16.76 -6.23
N ALA A 42 13.04 -15.76 -7.02
CA ALA A 42 13.43 -15.64 -8.43
C ALA A 42 14.95 -15.48 -8.57
N LYS A 43 15.56 -14.63 -7.73
CA LYS A 43 17.00 -14.42 -7.69
C LYS A 43 17.72 -15.72 -7.33
N ALA A 44 17.29 -16.38 -6.27
CA ALA A 44 17.90 -17.62 -5.80
C ALA A 44 17.80 -18.73 -6.84
N HIS A 45 16.65 -18.88 -7.47
CA HIS A 45 16.43 -19.88 -8.52
C HIS A 45 17.36 -19.64 -9.71
N SER A 46 17.44 -18.40 -10.18
CA SER A 46 18.32 -18.05 -11.31
C SER A 46 19.80 -18.23 -10.96
N PHE A 47 20.18 -17.92 -9.71
CA PHE A 47 21.54 -18.16 -9.21
C PHE A 47 21.90 -19.65 -9.28
N LEU A 48 21.00 -20.51 -8.81
CA LEU A 48 21.21 -21.96 -8.77
C LEU A 48 21.32 -22.57 -10.18
N LEU A 49 20.63 -22.00 -11.16
CA LEU A 49 20.68 -22.46 -12.55
C LEU A 49 21.86 -21.90 -13.33
N SER A 50 22.57 -20.92 -12.81
CA SER A 50 23.70 -20.27 -13.48
C SER A 50 24.99 -21.02 -13.21
N GLU A 51 25.97 -20.86 -14.14
CA GLU A 51 27.31 -21.40 -14.02
C GLU A 51 28.32 -20.27 -13.80
N GLY A 52 29.46 -20.64 -13.19
CA GLY A 52 30.54 -19.70 -12.90
C GLY A 52 30.78 -19.52 -11.42
N GLY A 53 31.61 -18.55 -11.06
CA GLY A 53 31.87 -18.17 -9.67
C GLY A 53 30.69 -17.49 -9.02
N VAL A 54 30.75 -17.30 -7.70
CA VAL A 54 29.65 -16.70 -6.91
C VAL A 54 29.25 -15.32 -7.46
N SER A 55 30.23 -14.43 -7.68
CA SER A 55 29.95 -13.07 -8.17
C SER A 55 29.32 -13.08 -9.57
N GLU A 56 29.83 -13.91 -10.47
CA GLU A 56 29.29 -14.06 -11.82
C GLU A 56 27.87 -14.59 -11.80
N ARG A 57 27.58 -15.57 -10.95
CA ARG A 57 26.23 -16.16 -10.81
C ARG A 57 25.23 -15.14 -10.23
N GLU A 58 25.67 -14.30 -9.30
CA GLU A 58 24.84 -13.21 -8.76
C GLU A 58 24.47 -12.19 -9.86
N GLN A 59 25.43 -11.81 -10.68
CA GLN A 59 25.19 -10.87 -11.78
C GLN A 59 24.23 -11.47 -12.81
N LYS A 60 24.39 -12.75 -13.15
CA LYS A 60 23.48 -13.46 -14.05
C LYS A 60 22.06 -13.54 -13.48
N ALA A 61 21.92 -13.77 -12.16
CA ALA A 61 20.63 -13.85 -11.51
C ALA A 61 19.89 -12.50 -11.58
N ILE A 62 20.59 -11.40 -11.28
CA ILE A 62 20.03 -10.04 -11.32
C ILE A 62 19.65 -9.65 -12.76
N ALA A 63 20.41 -10.10 -13.76
CA ALA A 63 20.15 -9.83 -15.16
C ALA A 63 19.09 -10.78 -15.78
N SER A 64 18.58 -11.76 -15.05
CA SER A 64 17.65 -12.73 -15.58
C SER A 64 16.26 -12.13 -15.82
N GLN A 65 15.55 -12.69 -16.80
CA GLN A 65 14.17 -12.30 -17.09
C GLN A 65 13.25 -12.65 -15.92
N LYS A 66 13.51 -13.78 -15.26
CA LYS A 66 12.72 -14.20 -14.10
C LYS A 66 12.76 -13.18 -12.96
N TYR A 67 13.94 -12.60 -12.70
CA TYR A 67 14.11 -11.56 -11.71
C TYR A 67 13.39 -10.28 -12.12
N ALA A 68 13.52 -9.87 -13.40
CA ALA A 68 12.84 -8.70 -13.92
C ALA A 68 11.32 -8.84 -13.84
N ASP A 69 10.78 -10.00 -14.16
CA ASP A 69 9.35 -10.28 -14.09
C ASP A 69 8.85 -10.22 -12.65
N ALA A 70 9.63 -10.73 -11.69
CA ALA A 70 9.28 -10.68 -10.28
C ALA A 70 9.27 -9.25 -9.74
N LEU A 71 10.24 -8.42 -10.13
CA LEU A 71 10.27 -7.00 -9.78
C LEU A 71 9.04 -6.27 -10.32
N ASP A 72 8.69 -6.52 -11.58
CA ASP A 72 7.54 -5.87 -12.22
C ASP A 72 6.23 -6.27 -11.54
N ALA A 73 6.04 -7.55 -11.23
CA ALA A 73 4.85 -8.02 -10.54
C ALA A 73 4.70 -7.37 -9.17
N HIS A 74 5.81 -7.25 -8.43
CA HIS A 74 5.82 -6.57 -7.13
C HIS A 74 5.47 -5.09 -7.26
N LEU A 75 6.05 -4.40 -8.24
CA LEU A 75 5.77 -2.99 -8.48
C LEU A 75 4.29 -2.75 -8.78
N GLN A 76 3.70 -3.59 -9.65
CA GLN A 76 2.28 -3.47 -9.99
C GLN A 76 1.38 -3.65 -8.76
N ALA A 77 1.67 -4.64 -7.93
CA ALA A 77 0.93 -4.88 -6.69
C ALA A 77 1.11 -3.72 -5.70
N TYR A 78 2.33 -3.21 -5.58
CA TYR A 78 2.64 -2.10 -4.70
C TYR A 78 1.86 -0.84 -5.09
N VAL A 79 1.78 -0.52 -6.39
CA VAL A 79 1.01 0.64 -6.89
C VAL A 79 -0.48 0.49 -6.54
N GLN A 80 -1.04 -0.69 -6.73
CA GLN A 80 -2.44 -0.97 -6.37
C GLN A 80 -2.68 -0.76 -4.87
N PHE A 81 -1.80 -1.31 -4.05
CA PHE A 81 -1.87 -1.16 -2.60
C PHE A 81 -1.78 0.31 -2.19
N LYS A 82 -0.83 1.06 -2.75
CA LYS A 82 -0.62 2.47 -2.38
C LYS A 82 -1.82 3.34 -2.75
N LYS A 83 -2.49 3.05 -3.86
CA LYS A 83 -3.70 3.79 -4.23
C LYS A 83 -4.78 3.66 -3.15
N ILE A 84 -5.08 2.44 -2.74
CA ILE A 84 -6.09 2.18 -1.69
C ILE A 84 -5.61 2.74 -0.35
N ASP A 85 -4.34 2.55 -0.01
CA ASP A 85 -3.77 3.04 1.24
C ASP A 85 -3.88 4.57 1.34
N ASN A 86 -3.54 5.29 0.28
CA ASN A 86 -3.63 6.74 0.24
C ASN A 86 -5.08 7.24 0.35
N GLU A 87 -6.01 6.56 -0.32
CA GLU A 87 -7.44 6.89 -0.21
C GLU A 87 -7.94 6.70 1.22
N ARG A 88 -7.54 5.62 1.87
CA ARG A 88 -7.92 5.35 3.26
C ARG A 88 -7.32 6.37 4.22
N GLN A 89 -6.08 6.76 4.03
CA GLN A 89 -5.44 7.80 4.83
C GLN A 89 -6.15 9.14 4.67
N HIS A 90 -6.58 9.48 3.46
CA HIS A 90 -7.35 10.68 3.19
C HIS A 90 -8.68 10.68 3.97
N GLU A 91 -9.41 9.58 3.93
CA GLU A 91 -10.67 9.45 4.66
C GLU A 91 -10.45 9.51 6.18
N GLN A 92 -9.37 8.91 6.66
CA GLN A 92 -9.03 8.99 8.09
C GLN A 92 -8.72 10.42 8.53
N ARG A 93 -8.03 11.20 7.69
CA ARG A 93 -7.77 12.63 7.97
C ARG A 93 -9.05 13.43 8.08
N ILE A 94 -10.04 13.15 7.23
CA ILE A 94 -11.34 13.80 7.30
C ILE A 94 -12.00 13.57 8.66
N ILE A 95 -11.98 12.34 9.13
CA ILE A 95 -12.51 11.97 10.44
C ILE A 95 -11.76 12.71 11.56
N ASP A 96 -10.44 12.72 11.49
CA ASP A 96 -9.59 13.34 12.52
C ASP A 96 -9.82 14.86 12.59
N ILE A 97 -9.90 15.52 11.43
CA ILE A 97 -10.17 16.97 11.35
C ILE A 97 -11.56 17.27 11.92
N TRP A 98 -12.56 16.48 11.57
CA TRP A 98 -13.91 16.67 12.07
C TRP A 98 -13.98 16.55 13.60
N ARG A 99 -13.28 15.56 14.18
CA ARG A 99 -13.18 15.41 15.64
C ARG A 99 -12.60 16.65 16.29
N THR A 100 -11.51 17.17 15.72
CA THR A 100 -10.85 18.38 16.25
C THR A 100 -11.79 19.58 16.20
N LEU A 101 -12.47 19.80 15.07
CA LEU A 101 -13.42 20.89 14.93
C LEU A 101 -14.61 20.76 15.88
N SER A 102 -15.13 19.55 16.05
CA SER A 102 -16.25 19.29 16.95
C SER A 102 -15.86 19.52 18.41
N SER A 103 -14.65 19.10 18.81
CA SER A 103 -14.12 19.33 20.14
C SER A 103 -13.95 20.83 20.42
N ASN A 104 -13.41 21.58 19.47
CA ASN A 104 -13.23 23.03 19.59
C ASN A 104 -14.57 23.76 19.73
N ARG A 105 -15.58 23.35 18.96
CA ARG A 105 -16.95 23.94 19.08
C ARG A 105 -17.54 23.71 20.47
N ARG A 106 -17.38 22.49 21.01
CA ARG A 106 -17.88 22.17 22.36
C ARG A 106 -17.19 23.01 23.42
N GLN A 107 -15.89 23.22 23.31
CA GLN A 107 -15.13 24.06 24.22
C GLN A 107 -15.53 25.53 24.08
N GLY A 108 -15.74 26.01 22.87
CA GLY A 108 -16.15 27.38 22.59
C GLY A 108 -17.58 27.70 23.04
N SER A 109 -18.40 26.69 23.31
CA SER A 109 -19.78 26.85 23.76
C SER A 109 -19.90 27.10 25.28
N ILE A 110 -18.81 26.96 25.98
CA ILE A 110 -18.75 27.22 27.42
C ILE A 110 -18.35 28.67 27.69
#